data_f6a72ec446986ffe7ce75c880fc49702
#
_entry.id   f6a72ec446986ffe7ce75c880fc49702
#
_cell.length_a   1.000
_cell.length_b   1.000
_cell.length_c   1.000
_cell.angle_alpha   90.00
_cell.angle_beta   90.00
_cell.angle_gamma   90.00
#
_symmetry.space_group_name_H-M   'P 1'
#
loop_
_entity.id
_entity.type
_entity.pdbx_description
1 polymer ?
#
loop_
_entity_poly.entity_id
_entity_poly.type
_entity_poly.pdbx_seq_one_letter_code
_entity_poly.pdbx_strand_id
1 'polypeptide(L)' 'ERIAYINSLMDGMHDSCNSIYENLIDRDFNNLEVDIDNLIFILKDIKESLEDDIE' A
#
# COMPACT_ATOMS: atom_id res chain seq x y z
N GLU A 1 -16.73 10.35 0.30
CA GLU A 1 -16.02 11.45 0.95
C GLU A 1 -14.52 11.30 0.80
N ARG A 2 -13.87 12.36 0.39
CA ARG A 2 -12.46 12.32 0.01
C ARG A 2 -11.54 11.97 1.18
N ILE A 3 -11.80 12.59 2.34
CA ILE A 3 -10.96 12.36 3.51
C ILE A 3 -11.08 10.93 4.01
N ALA A 4 -12.29 10.38 4.00
CA ALA A 4 -12.49 9.00 4.41
C ALA A 4 -11.76 8.04 3.47
N TYR A 5 -11.78 8.33 2.17
CA TYR A 5 -11.07 7.51 1.19
C TYR A 5 -9.56 7.56 1.42
N ILE A 6 -9.02 8.75 1.65
CA ILE A 6 -7.59 8.92 1.91
C ILE A 6 -7.19 8.17 3.17
N ASN A 7 -7.98 8.29 4.23
CA ASN A 7 -7.69 7.59 5.48
C ASN A 7 -7.69 6.07 5.28
N SER A 8 -8.62 5.58 4.48
CA SER A 8 -8.68 4.15 4.18
C SER A 8 -7.44 3.69 3.43
N LEU A 9 -6.98 4.49 2.46
CA LEU A 9 -5.76 4.17 1.73
C LEU A 9 -4.54 4.15 2.65
N MET A 10 -4.45 5.15 3.54
CA MET A 10 -3.32 5.22 4.46
C MET A 10 -3.31 4.04 5.43
N ASP A 11 -4.49 3.65 5.91
CA ASP A 11 -4.59 2.48 6.78
C ASP A 11 -4.06 1.23 6.07
N GLY A 12 -4.45 1.04 4.81
CA GLY A 12 -3.98 -0.10 4.03
C GLY A 12 -2.47 -0.07 3.84
N MET A 13 -1.92 1.12 3.58
CA MET A 13 -0.48 1.25 3.41
C MET A 13 0.27 0.99 4.72
N HIS A 14 -0.25 1.49 5.84
CA HIS A 14 0.35 1.24 7.13
C HIS A 14 0.36 -0.25 7.46
N ASP A 15 -0.74 -0.94 7.18
CA ASP A 15 -0.81 -2.38 7.40
C ASP A 15 0.22 -3.11 6.55
N SER A 16 0.36 -2.71 5.29
CA SER A 16 1.35 -3.31 4.40
C SER A 16 2.77 -3.07 4.91
N CYS A 17 3.05 -1.86 5.38
CA CYS A 17 4.37 -1.56 5.92
C CYS A 17 4.68 -2.39 7.16
N ASN A 18 3.69 -2.54 8.05
CA ASN A 18 3.87 -3.37 9.24
C ASN A 18 4.14 -4.81 8.88
N SER A 19 3.42 -5.34 7.90
CA SER A 19 3.60 -6.70 7.45
C SER A 19 4.97 -6.90 6.83
N ILE A 20 5.40 -5.92 6.01
CA ILE A 20 6.73 -5.97 5.39
C ILE A 20 7.82 -5.99 6.46
N TYR A 21 7.66 -5.15 7.49
CA TYR A 21 8.62 -5.09 8.58
C TYR A 21 8.76 -6.45 9.28
N GLU A 22 7.63 -7.07 9.61
CA GLU A 22 7.63 -8.35 10.28
C GLU A 22 8.22 -9.44 9.41
N ASN A 23 7.87 -9.43 8.12
CA ASN A 23 8.39 -10.43 7.20
C ASN A 23 9.89 -10.31 6.99
N LEU A 24 10.41 -9.09 7.04
CA LEU A 24 11.86 -8.87 6.95
C LEU A 24 12.57 -9.44 8.18
N ILE A 25 12.00 -9.22 9.37
CA ILE A 25 12.59 -9.74 10.60
C ILE A 25 12.57 -11.26 10.59
N ASP A 26 11.45 -11.85 10.16
CA ASP A 26 11.28 -13.31 10.14
C ASP A 26 11.96 -13.95 8.95
N ARG A 27 12.46 -13.17 7.99
CA ARG A 27 13.03 -13.66 6.75
C ARG A 27 12.04 -14.49 5.94
N ASP A 28 10.78 -14.13 6.03
CA ASP A 28 9.71 -14.80 5.28
C ASP A 28 9.58 -14.12 3.92
N PHE A 29 10.49 -14.47 3.02
CA PHE A 29 10.60 -13.76 1.74
C PHE A 29 9.44 -14.02 0.81
N ASN A 30 8.77 -15.16 0.93
CA ASN A 30 7.60 -15.44 0.10
C ASN A 30 6.45 -14.47 0.43
N ASN A 31 6.15 -14.30 1.72
CA ASN A 31 5.12 -13.36 2.13
C ASN A 31 5.56 -11.92 1.94
N LEU A 32 6.85 -11.66 2.10
CA LEU A 32 7.39 -10.32 1.86
C LEU A 32 7.14 -9.89 0.42
N GLU A 33 7.36 -10.78 -0.53
CA GLU A 33 7.14 -10.48 -1.94
C GLU A 33 5.68 -10.13 -2.21
N VAL A 34 4.76 -10.90 -1.63
CA VAL A 34 3.33 -10.64 -1.77
C VAL A 34 2.97 -9.27 -1.20
N ASP A 35 3.49 -8.95 -0.03
CA ASP A 35 3.21 -7.67 0.62
C ASP A 35 3.74 -6.50 -0.18
N ILE A 36 4.93 -6.66 -0.76
CA ILE A 36 5.52 -5.62 -1.60
C ILE A 36 4.65 -5.39 -2.84
N ASP A 37 4.22 -6.47 -3.47
CA ASP A 37 3.37 -6.36 -4.65
C ASP A 37 2.06 -5.66 -4.33
N ASN A 38 1.47 -5.98 -3.18
CA ASN A 38 0.23 -5.33 -2.74
C ASN A 38 0.44 -3.84 -2.54
N LEU A 39 1.55 -3.46 -1.93
CA LEU A 39 1.84 -2.05 -1.71
C LEU A 39 2.06 -1.31 -3.03
N ILE A 40 2.75 -1.94 -3.96
CA ILE A 40 2.94 -1.36 -5.28
C ILE A 40 1.60 -1.13 -5.96
N PHE A 41 0.69 -2.07 -5.84
CA PHE A 41 -0.64 -1.96 -6.43
C PHE A 41 -1.39 -0.76 -5.85
N ILE A 42 -1.34 -0.59 -4.52
CA ILE A 42 -1.99 0.54 -3.87
C ILE A 42 -1.39 1.86 -4.34
N LEU A 43 -0.08 1.92 -4.43
CA LEU A 43 0.60 3.14 -4.87
C LEU A 43 0.28 3.49 -6.32
N LYS A 44 0.18 2.49 -7.17
CA LYS A 44 -0.20 2.72 -8.56
C LYS A 44 -1.62 3.26 -8.67
N ASP A 45 -2.51 2.73 -7.87
CA ASP A 45 -3.90 3.17 -7.86
C ASP A 45 -3.99 4.64 -7.46
N ILE A 46 -3.23 5.03 -6.44
CA ILE A 46 -3.19 6.42 -6.01
C ILE A 46 -2.65 7.31 -7.12
N LYS A 47 -1.60 6.85 -7.78
CA LYS A 47 -0.98 7.64 -8.84
C LYS A 47 -1.95 7.86 -10.00
N GLU A 48 -2.72 6.85 -10.35
CA GLU A 48 -3.71 6.99 -11.41
C GLU A 48 -4.82 7.96 -11.03
N SER A 49 -5.22 7.94 -9.75
CA SER A 49 -6.22 8.87 -9.26
C SER A 49 -5.73 10.32 -9.36
N LEU A 50 -4.45 10.54 -9.10
CA LEU A 50 -3.88 11.88 -9.21
C LEU A 50 -3.93 12.38 -10.65
N GLU A 51 -3.68 11.52 -11.60
CA GLU A 51 -3.73 11.90 -13.01
C GLU A 51 -5.12 12.31 -13.42
N ASP A 52 -6.13 11.61 -12.91
CA ASP A 52 -7.51 11.96 -13.18
C ASP A 52 -7.86 13.32 -12.58
N ASP A 53 -7.36 13.62 -11.42
CA ASP A 53 -7.65 14.87 -10.73
C ASP A 53 -7.03 16.08 -11.41
N ILE A 54 -5.91 15.89 -12.06
CA ILE A 54 -5.19 17.00 -12.69
C ILE A 54 -5.96 17.55 -13.88
N GLU A 55 -6.78 16.74 -14.49
CA GLU A 55 -7.62 17.19 -15.59
C GLU A 55 -8.70 18.14 -15.15
#